data_37f928d49db930335638c6cf7861e0a9
#
_entry.id   37f928d49db930335638c6cf7861e0a9
#
_cell.length_a   1.000
_cell.length_b   1.000
_cell.length_c   1.000
_cell.angle_alpha   90.00
_cell.angle_beta   90.00
_cell.angle_gamma   90.00
#
_symmetry.space_group_name_H-M   'P 1'
#
loop_
_entity.id
_entity.type
_entity.pdbx_description
1 polymer ?
#
loop_
_entity_poly.entity_id
_entity_poly.type
_entity_poly.pdbx_seq_one_letter_code
_entity_poly.pdbx_strand_id
1 'polypeptide(L)'
;MTTVTLLIFSGRPDPKWQLADEDARALAERLRLVMSAPEASNLGYRGFLLESNDSGLPSRMIVRGAPEVERFLLRTGEQILSPEVARIVADAIK
;
A
#
# COMPACT_ATOMS: atom_id res chain seq x y z
N MET A 1 -12.70 8.80 -0.91
CA MET A 1 -12.48 7.35 -1.08
C MET A 1 -11.04 7.07 -1.43
N THR A 2 -10.43 6.13 -0.76
CA THR A 2 -9.02 5.81 -0.96
C THR A 2 -8.87 4.33 -1.27
N THR A 3 -8.19 4.02 -2.37
CA THR A 3 -7.94 2.65 -2.82
C THR A 3 -6.46 2.32 -2.66
N VAL A 4 -6.19 1.15 -2.10
CA VAL A 4 -4.84 0.62 -1.94
C VAL A 4 -4.68 -0.56 -2.88
N THR A 5 -3.63 -0.55 -3.68
CA THR A 5 -3.27 -1.68 -4.55
C THR A 5 -1.92 -2.21 -4.10
N LEU A 6 -1.84 -3.48 -3.78
CA LEU A 6 -0.57 -4.13 -3.44
C LEU A 6 0.12 -4.54 -4.74
N LEU A 7 1.25 -3.90 -5.05
CA LEU A 7 2.00 -4.16 -6.27
C LEU A 7 2.91 -5.37 -6.06
N ILE A 8 2.44 -6.54 -6.47
CA ILE A 8 3.17 -7.78 -6.22
C ILE A 8 3.14 -8.77 -7.40
N PHE A 9 2.07 -8.78 -8.18
CA PHE A 9 1.94 -9.77 -9.24
C PHE A 9 2.43 -9.27 -10.59
N SER A 10 2.82 -10.23 -11.42
CA SER A 10 3.16 -10.00 -12.81
C SER A 10 2.28 -10.97 -13.62
N GLY A 11 1.57 -10.45 -14.61
CA GLY A 11 0.73 -11.27 -15.47
C GLY A 11 -0.66 -11.57 -14.95
N ARG A 12 -1.02 -11.03 -13.77
CA ARG A 12 -2.38 -11.11 -13.24
C ARG A 12 -2.66 -9.88 -12.38
N PRO A 13 -3.95 -9.54 -12.13
CA PRO A 13 -4.28 -8.34 -11.37
C PRO A 13 -3.73 -8.36 -9.95
N ASP A 14 -3.21 -7.21 -9.53
CA ASP A 14 -2.78 -7.03 -8.15
C ASP A 14 -3.99 -6.91 -7.22
N PRO A 15 -3.88 -7.40 -5.97
CA PRO A 15 -4.95 -7.22 -4.99
C PRO A 15 -5.16 -5.75 -4.68
N LYS A 16 -6.42 -5.35 -4.54
CA LYS A 16 -6.74 -3.98 -4.15
C LYS A 16 -7.94 -3.96 -3.20
N TRP A 17 -7.98 -2.94 -2.37
CA TRP A 17 -9.07 -2.75 -1.41
C TRP A 17 -9.24 -1.27 -1.11
N GLN A 18 -10.40 -0.93 -0.53
CA GLN A 18 -10.69 0.43 -0.12
C GLN A 18 -10.45 0.59 1.37
N LEU A 19 -9.90 1.73 1.76
CA LEU A 19 -9.71 2.05 3.17
C LEU A 19 -11.00 2.58 3.78
N ALA A 20 -11.27 2.18 5.02
CA ALA A 20 -12.27 2.83 5.83
C ALA A 20 -11.83 4.29 6.11
N ASP A 21 -12.78 5.18 6.35
CA ASP A 21 -12.49 6.60 6.58
C ASP A 21 -11.50 6.82 7.72
N GLU A 22 -11.63 6.05 8.79
CA GLU A 22 -10.72 6.16 9.93
C GLU A 22 -9.30 5.71 9.57
N ASP A 23 -9.16 4.68 8.74
CA ASP A 23 -7.86 4.23 8.27
C ASP A 23 -7.24 5.24 7.30
N ALA A 24 -8.06 5.86 6.46
CA ALA A 24 -7.58 6.91 5.56
C ALA A 24 -7.05 8.11 6.34
N ARG A 25 -7.70 8.50 7.41
CA ARG A 25 -7.22 9.58 8.28
C ARG A 25 -5.91 9.23 8.98
N ALA A 26 -5.82 8.00 9.49
CA ALA A 26 -4.58 7.54 10.12
C ALA A 26 -3.43 7.49 9.10
N LEU A 27 -3.73 7.09 7.87
CA LEU A 27 -2.74 7.05 6.81
C LEU A 27 -2.23 8.44 6.47
N ALA A 28 -3.13 9.44 6.38
CA ALA A 28 -2.74 10.81 6.07
C ALA A 28 -1.72 11.33 7.09
N GLU A 29 -1.90 11.04 8.36
CA GLU A 29 -0.94 11.42 9.40
C GLU A 29 0.42 10.77 9.19
N ARG A 30 0.43 9.48 8.81
CA ARG A 30 1.66 8.72 8.64
C ARG A 30 2.44 9.10 7.38
N LEU A 31 1.77 9.67 6.39
CA LEU A 31 2.39 10.03 5.10
C LEU A 31 3.04 11.41 5.09
N ARG A 32 2.94 12.18 6.15
CA ARG A 32 3.38 13.58 6.16
C ARG A 32 4.82 13.79 5.71
N LEU A 33 5.70 12.86 6.01
CA LEU A 33 7.11 12.95 5.66
C LEU A 33 7.56 11.87 4.68
N VAL A 34 6.60 11.16 4.07
CA VAL A 34 6.91 10.08 3.13
C VAL A 34 6.77 10.58 1.71
N MET A 35 7.78 10.32 0.88
CA MET A 35 7.76 10.67 -0.54
C MET A 35 7.35 9.47 -1.38
N SER A 36 6.68 9.73 -2.50
CA SER A 36 6.30 8.67 -3.42
C SER A 36 7.55 8.00 -3.99
N ALA A 37 7.55 6.68 -4.01
CA ALA A 37 8.62 5.91 -4.61
C ALA A 37 8.45 5.83 -6.13
N PRO A 38 9.53 5.68 -6.90
CA PRO A 38 9.41 5.46 -8.34
C PRO A 38 8.81 4.09 -8.63
N GLU A 39 8.19 3.95 -9.79
CA GLU A 39 7.70 2.65 -10.23
C GLU A 39 8.89 1.73 -10.48
N ALA A 40 8.81 0.52 -9.92
CA ALA A 40 9.83 -0.50 -10.13
C ALA A 40 9.36 -1.48 -11.20
N SER A 41 10.28 -1.94 -12.01
CA SER A 41 9.99 -2.91 -13.08
C SER A 41 10.38 -4.33 -12.70
N ASN A 42 10.93 -4.55 -11.50
CA ASN A 42 11.32 -5.86 -11.04
C ASN A 42 10.10 -6.71 -10.65
N LEU A 43 10.29 -8.01 -10.58
CA LEU A 43 9.28 -8.94 -10.12
C LEU A 43 9.20 -8.92 -8.59
N GLY A 44 8.07 -9.37 -8.06
CA GLY A 44 7.84 -9.45 -6.63
C GLY A 44 7.25 -8.17 -6.05
N TYR A 45 7.40 -8.01 -4.76
CA TYR A 45 6.81 -6.89 -4.04
C TYR A 45 7.45 -5.55 -4.43
N ARG A 46 6.63 -4.60 -4.88
CA ARG A 46 7.06 -3.29 -5.37
C ARG A 46 6.46 -2.13 -4.58
N GLY A 47 5.75 -2.42 -3.51
CA GLY A 47 5.12 -1.39 -2.68
C GLY A 47 3.61 -1.39 -2.75
N PHE A 48 3.01 -0.31 -2.24
CA PHE A 48 1.57 -0.11 -2.25
C PHE A 48 1.25 1.13 -3.06
N LEU A 49 0.36 0.99 -4.02
CA LEU A 49 -0.14 2.13 -4.79
C LEU A 49 -1.37 2.69 -4.08
N LEU A 50 -1.32 3.97 -3.75
CA LEU A 50 -2.43 4.69 -3.16
C LEU A 50 -3.07 5.56 -4.22
N GLU A 51 -4.39 5.49 -4.35
CA GLU A 51 -5.16 6.35 -5.22
C GLU A 51 -6.32 6.90 -4.41
N SER A 52 -6.42 8.23 -4.34
CA SER A 52 -7.36 8.87 -3.43
C SER A 52 -7.91 10.16 -4.01
N ASN A 53 -9.15 10.48 -3.63
CA ASN A 53 -9.73 11.80 -3.82
C ASN A 53 -10.10 12.42 -2.47
N ASP A 54 -9.61 11.85 -1.38
CA ASP A 54 -9.84 12.37 -0.04
C ASP A 54 -8.90 13.54 0.27
N SER A 55 -9.41 14.48 1.05
CA SER A 55 -8.62 15.58 1.55
C SER A 55 -7.49 15.07 2.46
N GLY A 56 -6.31 15.63 2.31
CA GLY A 56 -5.15 15.24 3.12
C GLY A 56 -4.34 14.07 2.57
N LEU A 57 -4.79 13.46 1.47
CA LEU A 57 -4.05 12.38 0.82
C LEU A 57 -3.68 12.77 -0.62
N PRO A 58 -2.53 12.31 -1.11
CA PRO A 58 -2.17 12.55 -2.51
C PRO A 58 -3.12 11.81 -3.44
N SER A 59 -3.33 12.32 -4.64
CA SER A 59 -4.20 11.66 -5.62
C SER A 59 -3.64 10.32 -6.08
N ARG A 60 -2.31 10.20 -6.11
CA ARG A 60 -1.62 8.96 -6.48
C ARG A 60 -0.24 8.95 -5.85
N MET A 61 0.11 7.85 -5.21
CA MET A 61 1.40 7.71 -4.55
C MET A 61 1.79 6.24 -4.43
N ILE A 62 3.08 5.94 -4.60
CA ILE A 62 3.61 4.61 -4.34
C ILE A 62 4.37 4.65 -3.03
N VAL A 63 4.00 3.79 -2.09
CA VAL A 63 4.66 3.67 -0.78
C VAL A 63 5.62 2.49 -0.82
N ARG A 64 6.91 2.78 -0.73
CA ARG A 64 7.97 1.77 -0.65
C ARG A 64 9.18 2.41 0.05
N GLY A 65 9.80 1.67 0.92
CA GLY A 65 10.92 2.20 1.71
C GLY A 65 10.48 2.95 2.95
N ALA A 66 9.23 2.78 3.35
CA ALA A 66 8.65 3.37 4.55
C ALA A 66 8.00 2.26 5.38
N PRO A 67 8.80 1.48 6.13
CA PRO A 67 8.33 0.23 6.75
C PRO A 67 7.11 0.37 7.63
N GLU A 68 7.01 1.43 8.41
CA GLU A 68 5.86 1.62 9.29
C GLU A 68 4.56 1.81 8.51
N VAL A 69 4.62 2.59 7.43
CA VAL A 69 3.45 2.82 6.58
C VAL A 69 3.10 1.56 5.82
N GLU A 70 4.10 0.87 5.29
CA GLU A 70 3.89 -0.38 4.56
C GLU A 70 3.22 -1.43 5.43
N ARG A 71 3.65 -1.58 6.69
CA ARG A 71 3.03 -2.51 7.63
C ARG A 71 1.60 -2.13 7.96
N PHE A 72 1.35 -0.83 8.10
CA PHE A 72 -0.01 -0.33 8.33
C PHE A 72 -0.93 -0.70 7.16
N LEU A 73 -0.48 -0.44 5.94
CA LEU A 73 -1.25 -0.75 4.73
C LEU A 73 -1.47 -2.26 4.59
N LEU A 74 -0.47 -3.06 4.86
CA LEU A 74 -0.59 -4.51 4.82
C LEU A 74 -1.69 -4.98 5.78
N ARG A 75 -1.74 -4.42 6.96
CA ARG A 75 -2.76 -4.77 7.96
C ARG A 75 -4.16 -4.44 7.45
N THR A 76 -4.34 -3.32 6.75
CA THR A 76 -5.66 -2.95 6.23
C THR A 76 -6.19 -3.91 5.18
N GLY A 77 -5.31 -4.69 4.55
CA GLY A 77 -5.69 -5.65 3.52
C GLY A 77 -5.72 -7.10 3.98
N GLU A 78 -5.51 -7.38 5.25
CA GLU A 78 -5.41 -8.75 5.77
C GLU A 78 -6.58 -9.66 5.39
N GLN A 79 -7.79 -9.14 5.35
CA GLN A 79 -8.96 -9.95 5.04
C GLN A 79 -9.08 -10.30 3.56
N ILE A 80 -8.37 -9.58 2.71
CA ILE A 80 -8.41 -9.76 1.26
C ILE A 80 -7.23 -10.60 0.78
N LEU A 81 -6.08 -10.42 1.43
CA LEU A 81 -4.84 -11.08 1.03
C LEU A 81 -4.78 -12.51 1.56
N SER A 82 -4.22 -13.41 0.74
CA SER A 82 -3.93 -14.76 1.22
C SER A 82 -2.81 -14.70 2.26
N PRO A 83 -2.75 -15.66 3.21
CA PRO A 83 -1.66 -15.69 4.19
C PRO A 83 -0.28 -15.78 3.56
N GLU A 84 -0.14 -16.45 2.43
CA GLU A 84 1.13 -16.54 1.71
C GLU A 84 1.60 -15.20 1.21
N VAL A 85 0.71 -14.44 0.56
CA VAL A 85 1.03 -13.12 0.02
C VAL A 85 1.36 -12.16 1.17
N ALA A 86 0.57 -12.18 2.24
CA ALA A 86 0.82 -11.33 3.40
C ALA A 86 2.19 -11.61 4.01
N ARG A 87 2.59 -12.88 4.08
CA ARG A 87 3.90 -13.27 4.62
C ARG A 87 5.03 -12.78 3.74
N ILE A 88 4.91 -12.97 2.42
CA ILE A 88 5.94 -12.52 1.47
C ILE A 88 6.17 -11.03 1.61
N VAL A 89 5.08 -10.26 1.68
CA VAL A 89 5.16 -8.80 1.81
C VAL A 89 5.75 -8.42 3.18
N ALA A 90 5.29 -9.04 4.26
CA ALA A 90 5.81 -8.75 5.59
C ALA A 90 7.31 -8.99 5.68
N ASP A 91 7.80 -10.07 5.05
CA ASP A 91 9.23 -10.39 5.04
C ASP A 91 10.02 -9.41 4.18
N ALA A 92 9.41 -8.81 3.17
CA ALA A 92 10.08 -7.84 2.30
C ALA A 92 10.12 -6.44 2.88
N ILE A 93 9.26 -6.12 3.83
CA ILE A 93 9.24 -4.81 4.49
C ILE A 93 10.36 -4.75 5.54
N LYS A 94 11.24 -3.77 5.41
CA LYS A 94 12.39 -3.64 6.30
C LYS A 94 12.51 -2.23 6.84
#